data_6e06d732e40d154b5a01b67923d122ab
#
_entry.id   6e06d732e40d154b5a01b67923d122ab
#
_cell.length_a   1.000
_cell.length_b   1.000
_cell.length_c   1.000
_cell.angle_alpha   90.00
_cell.angle_beta   90.00
_cell.angle_gamma   90.00
#
_symmetry.space_group_name_H-M   'P 1'
#
loop_
_entity.id
_entity.type
_entity.pdbx_description
1 polymer ?
#
loop_
_entity_poly.entity_id
_entity_poly.type
_entity_poly.pdbx_seq_one_letter_code
_entity_poly.pdbx_strand_id
1 'polypeptide(L)'
;MIKCVKAFSQDDTLAKFSEFSQKSETPSTHPVASAVCSNAMGITKKNALQMLLYGVCVSIVGASLRLGMLDHIQSQKLIHNLKPLISKNVELYAGKGLDEMWQFTPEYDIIQMTHEQKFSKMFIT
;
A
#
# COMPACT_ATOMS: atom_id res chain seq x y z
N MET A 1 6.83 -9.32 4.25
CA MET A 1 5.51 -9.83 3.82
C MET A 1 5.63 -11.14 3.04
N ILE A 2 6.28 -11.19 1.85
CA ILE A 2 6.41 -12.41 1.01
C ILE A 2 6.96 -13.61 1.80
N LYS A 3 8.08 -13.43 2.53
CA LYS A 3 8.68 -14.51 3.34
C LYS A 3 7.73 -15.08 4.39
N CYS A 4 6.90 -14.22 5.01
CA CYS A 4 5.93 -14.67 6.00
C CYS A 4 4.82 -15.50 5.35
N VAL A 5 4.26 -15.05 4.22
CA VAL A 5 3.18 -15.78 3.53
C VAL A 5 3.68 -17.11 2.98
N LYS A 6 4.92 -17.19 2.47
CA LYS A 6 5.54 -18.45 2.03
C LYS A 6 5.69 -19.49 3.14
N ALA A 7 5.70 -19.08 4.39
CA ALA A 7 5.82 -20.03 5.52
C ALA A 7 4.56 -20.90 5.72
N PHE A 8 3.40 -20.46 5.19
CA PHE A 8 2.13 -21.16 5.36
C PHE A 8 1.29 -21.27 4.08
N SER A 9 1.77 -20.76 2.93
CA SER A 9 1.14 -20.92 1.63
C SER A 9 2.13 -21.50 0.62
N GLN A 10 1.70 -22.55 -0.11
CA GLN A 10 2.47 -23.20 -1.18
C GLN A 10 1.95 -22.78 -2.56
N ASP A 11 1.61 -21.50 -2.74
CA ASP A 11 1.13 -20.96 -4.00
C ASP A 11 2.27 -20.80 -5.01
N ASP A 12 2.11 -21.37 -6.21
CA ASP A 12 3.12 -21.31 -7.28
C ASP A 12 3.38 -19.90 -7.78
N THR A 13 2.36 -19.05 -7.83
CA THR A 13 2.48 -17.66 -8.27
C THR A 13 3.32 -16.87 -7.28
N LEU A 14 3.11 -17.09 -5.98
CA LEU A 14 3.91 -16.49 -4.92
C LEU A 14 5.36 -16.96 -4.96
N ALA A 15 5.60 -18.24 -5.25
CA ALA A 15 6.95 -18.80 -5.38
C ALA A 15 7.69 -18.16 -6.55
N LYS A 16 7.10 -18.12 -7.75
CA LYS A 16 7.64 -17.47 -8.95
C LYS A 16 7.90 -15.98 -8.75
N PHE A 17 6.97 -15.27 -8.15
CA PHE A 17 7.14 -13.85 -7.85
C PHE A 17 8.27 -13.60 -6.86
N SER A 18 8.42 -14.45 -5.84
CA SER A 18 9.52 -14.37 -4.89
C SER A 18 10.89 -14.53 -5.56
N GLU A 19 11.02 -15.50 -6.48
CA GLU A 19 12.26 -15.70 -7.26
C GLU A 19 12.54 -14.52 -8.19
N PHE A 20 11.52 -14.04 -8.89
CA PHE A 20 11.64 -12.87 -9.76
C PHE A 20 12.11 -11.64 -8.98
N SER A 21 11.49 -11.36 -7.83
CA SER A 21 11.83 -10.23 -6.96
C SER A 21 13.25 -10.29 -6.37
N GLN A 22 13.83 -11.51 -6.24
CA GLN A 22 15.21 -11.68 -5.78
C GLN A 22 16.25 -11.53 -6.90
N LYS A 23 15.87 -11.89 -8.13
CA LYS A 23 16.74 -11.85 -9.31
C LYS A 23 16.68 -10.52 -10.07
N SER A 24 15.63 -9.74 -9.86
CA SER A 24 15.40 -8.48 -10.56
C SER A 24 16.20 -7.35 -9.91
N GLU A 25 16.86 -6.53 -10.73
CA GLU A 25 17.47 -5.27 -10.31
C GLU A 25 16.42 -4.22 -9.91
N THR A 26 15.17 -4.40 -10.36
CA THR A 26 14.04 -3.53 -10.04
C THR A 26 13.30 -4.07 -8.82
N PRO A 27 13.30 -3.37 -7.68
CA PRO A 27 12.58 -3.81 -6.50
C PRO A 27 11.06 -3.86 -6.77
N SER A 28 10.42 -4.91 -6.29
CA SER A 28 8.97 -5.01 -6.38
C SER A 28 8.29 -3.98 -5.49
N THR A 29 7.29 -3.27 -6.04
CA THR A 29 6.54 -2.28 -5.28
C THR A 29 5.62 -2.94 -4.25
N HIS A 30 5.36 -2.23 -3.13
CA HIS A 30 4.49 -2.71 -2.07
C HIS A 30 3.08 -3.13 -2.56
N PRO A 31 2.39 -2.38 -3.46
CA PRO A 31 1.08 -2.79 -3.97
C PRO A 31 1.12 -4.13 -4.71
N VAL A 32 2.14 -4.36 -5.54
CA VAL A 32 2.27 -5.63 -6.30
C VAL A 32 2.54 -6.80 -5.36
N ALA A 33 3.48 -6.65 -4.43
CA ALA A 33 3.75 -7.69 -3.42
C ALA A 33 2.52 -7.99 -2.55
N SER A 34 1.75 -6.96 -2.18
CA SER A 34 0.51 -7.10 -1.42
C SER A 34 -0.56 -7.86 -2.21
N ALA A 35 -0.71 -7.56 -3.50
CA ALA A 35 -1.67 -8.25 -4.37
C ALA A 35 -1.35 -9.74 -4.51
N VAL A 36 -0.08 -10.10 -4.78
CA VAL A 36 0.35 -11.49 -4.90
C VAL A 36 0.15 -12.25 -3.58
N CYS A 37 0.54 -11.65 -2.45
CA CYS A 37 0.33 -12.27 -1.14
C CYS A 37 -1.16 -12.45 -0.81
N SER A 38 -2.00 -11.47 -1.12
CA SER A 38 -3.45 -11.56 -0.90
C SER A 38 -4.08 -12.66 -1.74
N ASN A 39 -3.66 -12.79 -3.01
CA ASN A 39 -4.13 -13.87 -3.88
C ASN A 39 -3.74 -15.24 -3.34
N ALA A 40 -2.49 -15.43 -2.92
CA ALA A 40 -1.99 -16.67 -2.33
C ALA A 40 -2.71 -17.07 -1.03
N MET A 41 -3.31 -16.09 -0.34
CA MET A 41 -4.12 -16.30 0.87
C MET A 41 -5.62 -16.44 0.58
N GLY A 42 -6.04 -16.47 -0.69
CA GLY A 42 -7.45 -16.57 -1.08
C GLY A 42 -8.28 -15.31 -0.80
N ILE A 43 -7.63 -14.15 -0.58
CA ILE A 43 -8.31 -12.88 -0.36
C ILE A 43 -8.82 -12.37 -1.71
N THR A 44 -10.10 -12.00 -1.77
CA THR A 44 -10.69 -11.46 -3.00
C THR A 44 -10.04 -10.14 -3.43
N LYS A 45 -10.01 -9.86 -4.74
CA LYS A 45 -9.47 -8.61 -5.30
C LYS A 45 -10.05 -7.37 -4.61
N LYS A 46 -11.37 -7.36 -4.37
CA LYS A 46 -12.06 -6.25 -3.71
C LYS A 46 -11.52 -6.02 -2.29
N ASN A 47 -11.42 -7.08 -1.51
CA ASN A 47 -10.92 -6.99 -0.13
C ASN A 47 -9.43 -6.59 -0.09
N ALA A 48 -8.60 -7.13 -0.98
CA ALA A 48 -7.20 -6.78 -1.10
C ALA A 48 -7.00 -5.28 -1.40
N LEU A 49 -7.80 -4.72 -2.31
CA LEU A 49 -7.79 -3.29 -2.62
C LEU A 49 -8.26 -2.44 -1.44
N GLN A 50 -9.31 -2.87 -0.74
CA GLN A 50 -9.77 -2.17 0.47
C GLN A 50 -8.70 -2.17 1.56
N MET A 51 -8.04 -3.30 1.79
CA MET A 51 -6.95 -3.43 2.75
C MET A 51 -5.77 -2.51 2.40
N LEU A 52 -5.39 -2.46 1.12
CA LEU A 52 -4.30 -1.61 0.65
C LEU A 52 -4.61 -0.13 0.88
N LEU A 53 -5.77 0.34 0.42
CA LEU A 53 -6.18 1.74 0.59
C LEU A 53 -6.35 2.12 2.06
N TYR A 54 -6.96 1.24 2.86
CA TYR A 54 -7.09 1.46 4.29
C TYR A 54 -5.73 1.58 4.97
N GLY A 55 -4.77 0.71 4.62
CA GLY A 55 -3.41 0.74 5.13
C GLY A 55 -2.69 2.06 4.81
N VAL A 56 -2.83 2.59 3.59
CA VAL A 56 -2.29 3.91 3.21
C VAL A 56 -2.91 5.01 4.06
N CYS A 57 -4.23 5.04 4.23
CA CYS A 57 -4.91 6.03 5.06
C CYS A 57 -4.43 5.97 6.53
N VAL A 58 -4.35 4.78 7.10
CA VAL A 58 -3.86 4.58 8.48
C VAL A 58 -2.41 5.03 8.63
N SER A 59 -1.56 4.79 7.64
CA SER A 59 -0.17 5.23 7.67
C SER A 59 -0.02 6.75 7.68
N ILE A 60 -0.80 7.45 6.84
CA ILE A 60 -0.80 8.92 6.78
C ILE A 60 -1.35 9.52 8.08
N VAL A 61 -2.50 9.02 8.55
CA VAL A 61 -3.11 9.50 9.80
C VAL A 61 -2.19 9.21 11.01
N GLY A 62 -1.56 8.04 11.03
CA GLY A 62 -0.58 7.68 12.06
C GLY A 62 0.67 8.56 12.05
N ALA A 63 1.14 8.97 10.88
CA ALA A 63 2.21 9.96 10.77
C ALA A 63 1.78 11.33 11.31
N SER A 64 0.57 11.79 10.95
CA SER A 64 0.01 13.06 11.45
C SER A 64 -0.17 13.07 12.99
N LEU A 65 -0.58 11.93 13.57
CA LEU A 65 -0.66 11.75 15.02
C LEU A 65 0.73 11.88 15.67
N ARG A 66 1.75 11.22 15.13
CA ARG A 66 3.13 11.28 15.66
C ARG A 66 3.77 12.65 15.53
N LEU A 67 3.37 13.43 14.53
CA LEU A 67 3.79 14.82 14.32
C LEU A 67 3.02 15.81 15.22
N GLY A 68 2.05 15.36 16.01
CA GLY A 68 1.23 16.22 16.86
C GLY A 68 0.21 17.08 16.11
N MET A 69 -0.04 16.78 14.83
CA MET A 69 -1.03 17.50 14.00
C MET A 69 -2.47 17.09 14.34
N LEU A 70 -2.65 15.87 14.85
CA LEU A 70 -3.94 15.29 15.26
C LEU A 70 -3.81 14.68 16.64
N ASP A 71 -4.87 14.75 17.42
CA ASP A 71 -5.01 13.92 18.62
C ASP A 71 -5.52 12.51 18.29
N HIS A 72 -5.51 11.63 19.29
CA HIS A 72 -5.93 10.24 19.13
C HIS A 72 -7.39 10.11 18.70
N ILE A 73 -8.29 10.90 19.26
CA ILE A 73 -9.73 10.87 18.96
C ILE A 73 -10.00 11.38 17.54
N GLN A 74 -9.36 12.50 17.17
CA GLN A 74 -9.44 13.07 15.82
C GLN A 74 -8.96 12.06 14.77
N SER A 75 -7.86 11.37 15.05
CA SER A 75 -7.30 10.33 14.17
C SER A 75 -8.29 9.20 13.94
N GLN A 76 -8.94 8.69 15.00
CA GLN A 76 -9.94 7.63 14.87
C GLN A 76 -11.21 8.08 14.11
N LYS A 77 -11.68 9.30 14.36
CA LYS A 77 -12.81 9.88 13.62
C LYS A 77 -12.49 10.02 12.13
N LEU A 78 -11.28 10.48 11.81
CA LEU A 78 -10.85 10.63 10.40
C LEU A 78 -10.80 9.27 9.70
N ILE A 79 -10.18 8.26 10.30
CA ILE A 79 -10.14 6.89 9.74
C ILE A 79 -11.56 6.36 9.55
N HIS A 80 -12.46 6.56 10.52
CA HIS A 80 -13.85 6.13 10.41
C HIS A 80 -14.55 6.76 9.20
N ASN A 81 -14.40 8.07 9.01
CA ASN A 81 -15.02 8.83 7.93
C ASN A 81 -14.45 8.48 6.54
N LEU A 82 -13.22 7.96 6.47
CA LEU A 82 -12.61 7.53 5.21
C LEU A 82 -13.14 6.18 4.69
N LYS A 83 -13.71 5.33 5.55
CA LYS A 83 -14.18 3.99 5.16
C LYS A 83 -15.17 3.98 3.97
N PRO A 84 -16.24 4.80 3.96
CA PRO A 84 -17.15 4.84 2.81
C PRO A 84 -16.47 5.34 1.53
N LEU A 85 -15.52 6.26 1.64
CA LEU A 85 -14.75 6.75 0.51
C LEU A 85 -13.86 5.66 -0.08
N ILE A 86 -13.19 4.86 0.76
CA ILE A 86 -12.39 3.72 0.35
C ILE A 86 -13.27 2.71 -0.42
N SER A 87 -14.42 2.34 0.14
CA SER A 87 -15.34 1.40 -0.51
C SER A 87 -15.81 1.91 -1.88
N LYS A 88 -16.20 3.18 -1.96
CA LYS A 88 -16.62 3.82 -3.22
C LYS A 88 -15.49 3.80 -4.27
N ASN A 89 -14.26 4.15 -3.89
CA ASN A 89 -13.13 4.12 -4.81
C ASN A 89 -12.84 2.70 -5.31
N VAL A 90 -12.87 1.70 -4.43
CA VAL A 90 -12.68 0.31 -4.83
C VAL A 90 -13.75 -0.14 -5.83
N GLU A 91 -15.00 0.22 -5.64
CA GLU A 91 -16.09 -0.09 -6.57
C GLU A 91 -15.90 0.56 -7.95
N LEU A 92 -15.44 1.80 -7.98
CA LEU A 92 -15.21 2.54 -9.23
C LEU A 92 -14.01 2.03 -10.03
N TYR A 93 -12.94 1.61 -9.36
CA TYR A 93 -11.65 1.37 -10.01
C TYR A 93 -11.21 -0.10 -10.04
N ALA A 94 -11.84 -1.01 -9.28
CA ALA A 94 -11.42 -2.41 -9.25
C ALA A 94 -11.53 -3.14 -10.59
N GLY A 95 -12.38 -2.67 -11.51
CA GLY A 95 -12.56 -3.25 -12.85
C GLY A 95 -11.63 -2.70 -13.92
N LYS A 96 -10.87 -1.62 -13.63
CA LYS A 96 -10.03 -0.96 -14.62
C LYS A 96 -8.79 -1.76 -14.98
N GLY A 97 -8.33 -1.63 -16.24
CA GLY A 97 -7.15 -2.27 -16.78
C GLY A 97 -5.89 -1.43 -16.61
N LEU A 98 -4.74 -2.00 -16.98
CA LEU A 98 -3.45 -1.29 -16.91
C LEU A 98 -3.35 -0.11 -17.88
N ASP A 99 -4.04 -0.19 -19.00
CA ASP A 99 -4.14 0.86 -20.03
C ASP A 99 -4.92 2.10 -19.56
N GLU A 100 -5.75 1.94 -18.54
CA GLU A 100 -6.46 3.04 -17.89
C GLU A 100 -5.72 3.63 -16.69
N MET A 101 -4.53 3.10 -16.37
CA MET A 101 -3.74 3.56 -15.25
C MET A 101 -2.96 4.83 -15.61
N TRP A 102 -3.23 5.90 -14.87
CA TRP A 102 -2.45 7.13 -14.97
C TRP A 102 -2.30 7.77 -13.59
N GLN A 103 -1.22 8.53 -13.42
CA GLN A 103 -0.96 9.28 -12.20
C GLN A 103 -0.45 10.67 -12.57
N PHE A 104 -0.93 11.69 -11.87
CA PHE A 104 -0.42 13.04 -11.96
C PHE A 104 -0.31 13.64 -10.55
N THR A 105 0.81 13.40 -9.90
CA THR A 105 1.07 13.86 -8.51
C THR A 105 2.48 14.47 -8.40
N PRO A 106 2.81 15.52 -9.19
CA PRO A 106 4.18 16.01 -9.31
C PRO A 106 4.79 16.48 -7.98
N GLU A 107 3.99 17.04 -7.08
CA GLU A 107 4.46 17.46 -5.76
C GLU A 107 4.91 16.27 -4.90
N TYR A 108 4.14 15.16 -4.90
CA TYR A 108 4.52 13.94 -4.18
C TYR A 108 5.75 13.28 -4.78
N ASP A 109 5.84 13.25 -6.12
CA ASP A 109 6.98 12.68 -6.82
C ASP A 109 8.27 13.45 -6.48
N ILE A 110 8.24 14.78 -6.48
CA ILE A 110 9.38 15.63 -6.06
C ILE A 110 9.75 15.37 -4.60
N ILE A 111 8.76 15.27 -3.70
CA ILE A 111 9.02 15.01 -2.28
C ILE A 111 9.66 13.63 -2.10
N GLN A 112 9.22 12.60 -2.82
CA GLN A 112 9.80 11.26 -2.77
C GLN A 112 11.24 11.25 -3.32
N MET A 113 11.48 11.86 -4.47
CA MET A 113 12.82 11.95 -5.08
C MET A 113 13.84 12.68 -4.21
N THR A 114 13.39 13.69 -3.46
CA THR A 114 14.27 14.47 -2.57
C THR A 114 14.35 13.92 -1.15
N HIS A 115 13.57 12.88 -0.83
CA HIS A 115 13.49 12.33 0.54
C HIS A 115 14.83 11.81 1.05
N GLU A 116 15.63 11.16 0.21
CA GLU A 116 16.95 10.62 0.59
C GLU A 116 17.93 11.71 1.00
N GLN A 117 17.77 12.93 0.49
CA GLN A 117 18.65 14.08 0.74
C GLN A 117 18.23 14.91 1.98
N LYS A 118 17.07 14.60 2.58
CA LYS A 118 16.59 15.36 3.74
C LYS A 118 17.30 14.97 5.03
N PHE A 119 17.82 15.94 5.74
CA PHE A 119 18.48 15.76 7.05
C PHE A 119 17.51 15.32 8.16
N SER A 120 16.24 15.69 8.09
CA SER A 120 15.21 15.34 9.07
C SER A 120 14.42 14.12 8.61
N LYS A 121 15.02 12.94 8.67
CA LYS A 121 14.31 11.66 8.49
C LYS A 121 13.68 11.27 9.82
N MET A 122 12.38 11.52 9.98
CA MET A 122 11.68 11.18 11.22
C MET A 122 11.30 9.69 11.29
N PHE A 123 11.26 9.01 10.14
CA PHE A 123 10.99 7.58 10.02
C PHE A 123 11.95 6.98 9.02
N ILE A 124 12.82 6.08 9.49
CA ILE A 124 13.66 5.25 8.65
C ILE A 124 12.88 3.95 8.45
N THR A 125 12.42 3.70 7.24
CA THR A 125 11.87 2.39 6.83
C THR A 125 12.87 1.69 5.94
#